data_24367e5e4a46ecd724a7f4959ab7a6ed
#
_entry.id   24367e5e4a46ecd724a7f4959ab7a6ed
#
_cell.length_a   1.000
_cell.length_b   1.000
_cell.length_c   1.000
_cell.angle_alpha   90.00
_cell.angle_beta   90.00
_cell.angle_gamma   90.00
#
_symmetry.space_group_name_H-M   'P 1'
#
loop_
_entity.id
_entity.type
_entity.pdbx_description
1 polymer ?
#
loop_
_entity_poly.entity_id
_entity_poly.type
_entity_poly.pdbx_seq_one_letter_code
_entity_poly.pdbx_strand_id
1 'polypeptide(L)'
;SDLDLYRPILNALVSAAQTALPEFAALALNLAQRDHSRICFLGSGSLKAVGDESALKVMELTAGNYSVMSESFLGLRHGPLSWLNTDSLVVAFVSNDPRKLPTELGLLDELKNKNIVKDIVVIGPQSVDMSAFEDRCIKLDIPSKVSDNYRPPLDVIFAQCLGLFAS
;
A
#
# COMPACT_ATOMS: atom_id res chain seq x y z
N SER A 1 -18.47 22.94 15.58
CA SER A 1 -17.18 23.44 15.03
C SER A 1 -16.71 22.47 13.92
N ASP A 2 -15.79 22.90 13.09
CA ASP A 2 -15.20 22.03 12.04
C ASP A 2 -14.58 20.76 12.66
N LEU A 3 -14.06 20.85 13.88
CA LEU A 3 -13.53 19.71 14.64
C LEU A 3 -14.57 18.62 14.90
N ASP A 4 -15.82 18.98 15.09
CA ASP A 4 -16.90 18.00 15.33
C ASP A 4 -17.23 17.19 14.08
N LEU A 5 -16.98 17.78 12.89
CA LEU A 5 -17.14 17.10 11.61
C LEU A 5 -16.05 16.05 11.38
N TYR A 6 -14.82 16.34 11.79
CA TYR A 6 -13.66 15.45 11.58
C TYR A 6 -13.48 14.39 12.67
N ARG A 7 -13.97 14.62 13.87
CA ARG A 7 -13.82 13.70 15.01
C ARG A 7 -14.27 12.26 14.71
N PRO A 8 -15.44 12.01 14.07
CA PRO A 8 -15.85 10.65 13.72
C PRO A 8 -14.91 9.98 12.73
N ILE A 9 -14.34 10.75 11.80
CA ILE A 9 -13.38 10.24 10.80
C ILE A 9 -12.09 9.84 11.52
N LEU A 10 -11.55 10.70 12.37
CA LEU A 10 -10.34 10.43 13.16
C LEU A 10 -10.52 9.20 14.05
N ASN A 11 -11.64 9.07 14.74
CA ASN A 11 -11.92 7.91 15.57
C ASN A 11 -11.98 6.62 14.76
N ALA A 12 -12.58 6.65 13.57
CA ALA A 12 -12.62 5.50 12.67
C ALA A 12 -11.20 5.10 12.20
N LEU A 13 -10.35 6.07 11.85
CA LEU A 13 -8.96 5.81 11.45
C LEU A 13 -8.13 5.26 12.60
N VAL A 14 -8.28 5.80 13.82
CA VAL A 14 -7.58 5.29 15.02
C VAL A 14 -7.99 3.84 15.30
N SER A 15 -9.30 3.55 15.28
CA SER A 15 -9.79 2.18 15.46
C SER A 15 -9.26 1.23 14.41
N ALA A 16 -9.28 1.64 13.13
CA ALA A 16 -8.74 0.84 12.05
C ALA A 16 -7.22 0.62 12.18
N ALA A 17 -6.46 1.64 12.62
CA ALA A 17 -5.03 1.51 12.88
C ALA A 17 -4.74 0.51 13.99
N GLN A 18 -5.47 0.56 15.10
CA GLN A 18 -5.31 -0.38 16.22
C GLN A 18 -5.58 -1.83 15.80
N THR A 19 -6.57 -2.05 14.94
CA THR A 19 -6.92 -3.37 14.42
C THR A 19 -5.90 -3.85 13.39
N ALA A 20 -5.47 -2.98 12.47
CA ALA A 20 -4.58 -3.35 11.37
C ALA A 20 -3.10 -3.47 11.78
N LEU A 21 -2.67 -2.79 12.86
CA LEU A 21 -1.25 -2.75 13.26
C LEU A 21 -0.61 -4.14 13.45
N PRO A 22 -1.25 -5.12 14.13
CA PRO A 22 -0.68 -6.46 14.23
C PRO A 22 -0.51 -7.16 12.87
N GLU A 23 -1.46 -6.98 11.95
CA GLU A 23 -1.40 -7.54 10.59
C GLU A 23 -0.31 -6.84 9.77
N PHE A 24 -0.21 -5.52 9.85
CA PHE A 24 0.86 -4.75 9.25
C PHE A 24 2.24 -5.26 9.71
N ALA A 25 2.42 -5.40 11.02
CA ALA A 25 3.68 -5.85 11.58
C ALA A 25 4.04 -7.28 11.16
N ALA A 26 3.09 -8.21 11.23
CA ALA A 26 3.31 -9.60 10.87
C ALA A 26 3.66 -9.76 9.38
N LEU A 27 2.91 -9.10 8.49
CA LEU A 27 3.17 -9.17 7.06
C LEU A 27 4.49 -8.47 6.70
N ALA A 28 4.77 -7.30 7.27
CA ALA A 28 6.01 -6.56 7.05
C ALA A 28 7.23 -7.37 7.50
N LEU A 29 7.17 -8.01 8.68
CA LEU A 29 8.24 -8.90 9.17
C LEU A 29 8.47 -10.08 8.22
N ASN A 30 7.41 -10.73 7.75
CA ASN A 30 7.52 -11.82 6.78
C ASN A 30 8.20 -11.37 5.48
N LEU A 31 7.82 -10.19 4.96
CA LEU A 31 8.38 -9.65 3.73
C LEU A 31 9.82 -9.19 3.89
N ALA A 32 10.19 -8.63 5.05
CA ALA A 32 11.56 -8.22 5.34
C ALA A 32 12.56 -9.40 5.39
N GLN A 33 12.06 -10.62 5.64
CA GLN A 33 12.86 -11.85 5.62
C GLN A 33 13.01 -12.46 4.20
N ARG A 34 12.41 -11.84 3.19
CA ARG A 34 12.45 -12.32 1.81
C ARG A 34 13.43 -11.48 1.00
N ASP A 35 14.18 -12.14 0.14
CA ASP A 35 15.14 -11.46 -0.75
C ASP A 35 14.41 -10.64 -1.83
N HIS A 36 14.14 -9.39 -1.54
CA HIS A 36 13.70 -8.40 -2.52
C HIS A 36 14.85 -7.43 -2.81
N SER A 37 15.08 -7.13 -4.08
CA SER A 37 16.04 -6.10 -4.47
C SER A 37 15.39 -4.75 -4.75
N ARG A 38 14.09 -4.77 -5.04
CA ARG A 38 13.29 -3.59 -5.43
C ARG A 38 11.96 -3.56 -4.72
N ILE A 39 11.54 -2.36 -4.32
CA ILE A 39 10.23 -2.15 -3.70
C ILE A 39 9.54 -1.00 -4.43
N CYS A 40 8.34 -1.27 -4.97
CA CYS A 40 7.50 -0.29 -5.65
C CYS A 40 6.23 -0.04 -4.85
N PHE A 41 6.00 1.22 -4.46
CA PHE A 41 4.77 1.64 -3.81
C PHE A 41 3.82 2.26 -4.83
N LEU A 42 2.56 1.81 -4.83
CA LEU A 42 1.52 2.28 -5.77
C LEU A 42 0.36 2.92 -5.04
N GLY A 43 -0.13 4.03 -5.58
CA GLY A 43 -1.34 4.68 -5.10
C GLY A 43 -1.91 5.65 -6.14
N SER A 44 -3.16 6.05 -5.99
CA SER A 44 -3.80 7.04 -6.86
C SER A 44 -4.27 8.27 -6.06
N GLY A 45 -4.08 9.47 -6.58
CA GLY A 45 -4.47 10.70 -5.90
C GLY A 45 -3.72 10.88 -4.57
N SER A 46 -4.43 11.06 -3.45
CA SER A 46 -3.82 11.18 -2.11
C SER A 46 -3.05 9.95 -1.67
N LEU A 47 -3.43 8.76 -2.16
CA LEU A 47 -2.69 7.53 -1.87
C LEU A 47 -1.36 7.44 -2.63
N LYS A 48 -1.15 8.23 -3.70
CA LYS A 48 0.16 8.39 -4.33
C LYS A 48 1.14 9.07 -3.37
N ALA A 49 0.68 10.06 -2.61
CA ALA A 49 1.51 10.69 -1.58
C ALA A 49 1.88 9.72 -0.45
N VAL A 50 0.99 8.76 -0.11
CA VAL A 50 1.34 7.64 0.79
C VAL A 50 2.48 6.82 0.19
N GLY A 51 2.40 6.50 -1.09
CA GLY A 51 3.46 5.79 -1.79
C GLY A 51 4.81 6.55 -1.74
N ASP A 52 4.80 7.86 -1.95
CA ASP A 52 6.01 8.71 -1.89
C ASP A 52 6.64 8.68 -0.49
N GLU A 53 5.83 8.88 0.55
CA GLU A 53 6.29 8.81 1.94
C GLU A 53 6.77 7.40 2.31
N SER A 54 6.07 6.37 1.83
CA SER A 54 6.45 4.97 2.05
C SER A 54 7.82 4.65 1.44
N ALA A 55 8.07 5.11 0.22
CA ALA A 55 9.36 4.94 -0.44
C ALA A 55 10.48 5.64 0.34
N LEU A 56 10.23 6.88 0.80
CA LEU A 56 11.16 7.63 1.62
C LEU A 56 11.47 6.90 2.94
N LYS A 57 10.45 6.43 3.67
CA LYS A 57 10.65 5.73 4.96
C LYS A 57 11.45 4.45 4.81
N VAL A 58 11.16 3.64 3.79
CA VAL A 58 11.95 2.41 3.56
C VAL A 58 13.39 2.76 3.21
N MET A 59 13.61 3.74 2.34
CA MET A 59 14.97 4.18 1.96
C MET A 59 15.75 4.69 3.17
N GLU A 60 15.14 5.52 4.02
CA GLU A 60 15.77 6.07 5.23
C GLU A 60 16.12 4.98 6.25
N LEU A 61 15.12 4.14 6.60
CA LEU A 61 15.28 3.13 7.65
C LEU A 61 16.25 2.01 7.26
N THR A 62 16.35 1.71 5.97
CA THR A 62 17.25 0.66 5.47
C THR A 62 18.60 1.20 4.96
N ALA A 63 18.88 2.50 5.18
CA ALA A 63 20.09 3.16 4.67
C ALA A 63 20.34 2.94 3.17
N GLY A 64 19.26 2.86 2.38
CA GLY A 64 19.33 2.68 0.92
C GLY A 64 19.66 1.27 0.46
N ASN A 65 19.50 0.26 1.30
CA ASN A 65 19.76 -1.14 0.92
C ASN A 65 18.82 -1.68 -0.16
N TYR A 66 17.67 -1.05 -0.36
CA TYR A 66 16.71 -1.40 -1.41
C TYR A 66 16.66 -0.32 -2.49
N SER A 67 16.47 -0.74 -3.73
CA SER A 67 16.06 0.18 -4.78
C SER A 67 14.55 0.41 -4.62
N VAL A 68 14.14 1.64 -4.32
CA VAL A 68 12.76 1.96 -3.99
C VAL A 68 12.21 3.00 -4.95
N MET A 69 10.98 2.81 -5.39
CA MET A 69 10.23 3.81 -6.14
C MET A 69 8.78 3.89 -5.69
N SER A 70 8.15 5.00 -6.03
CA SER A 70 6.72 5.19 -5.91
C SER A 70 6.14 5.70 -7.22
N GLU A 71 4.98 5.19 -7.61
CA GLU A 71 4.28 5.63 -8.81
C GLU A 71 2.74 5.57 -8.64
N SER A 72 2.02 6.25 -9.51
CA SER A 72 0.60 6.00 -9.66
C SER A 72 0.38 4.71 -10.48
N PHE A 73 -0.80 4.09 -10.35
CA PHE A 73 -1.10 2.89 -11.14
C PHE A 73 -1.02 3.16 -12.65
N LEU A 74 -1.56 4.28 -13.11
CA LEU A 74 -1.48 4.67 -14.52
C LEU A 74 -0.05 5.06 -14.92
N GLY A 75 0.66 5.77 -14.05
CA GLY A 75 2.05 6.16 -14.29
C GLY A 75 2.95 4.95 -14.45
N LEU A 76 2.82 3.93 -13.61
CA LEU A 76 3.59 2.70 -13.73
C LEU A 76 3.29 1.99 -15.05
N ARG A 77 2.00 1.86 -15.43
CA ARG A 77 1.60 1.17 -16.67
C ARG A 77 2.16 1.82 -17.93
N HIS A 78 2.22 3.14 -17.96
CA HIS A 78 2.65 3.92 -19.13
C HIS A 78 4.09 4.43 -19.04
N GLY A 79 4.81 4.09 -17.99
CA GLY A 79 6.17 4.57 -17.73
C GLY A 79 7.09 3.43 -17.28
N PRO A 80 7.52 3.41 -16.02
CA PRO A 80 8.62 2.55 -15.57
C PRO A 80 8.22 1.10 -15.27
N LEU A 81 7.22 0.52 -15.94
CA LEU A 81 6.84 -0.88 -15.72
C LEU A 81 8.03 -1.84 -15.87
N SER A 82 8.93 -1.54 -16.83
CA SER A 82 10.14 -2.31 -17.09
C SER A 82 11.18 -2.24 -15.95
N TRP A 83 11.01 -1.33 -14.98
CA TRP A 83 11.84 -1.30 -13.78
C TRP A 83 11.52 -2.48 -12.84
N LEU A 84 10.30 -3.00 -12.87
CA LEU A 84 9.92 -4.18 -12.10
C LEU A 84 10.58 -5.44 -12.67
N ASN A 85 10.90 -6.37 -11.77
CA ASN A 85 11.45 -7.68 -12.12
C ASN A 85 10.98 -8.75 -11.12
N THR A 86 11.41 -9.98 -11.31
CA THR A 86 11.05 -11.14 -10.48
C THR A 86 11.58 -11.09 -9.05
N ASP A 87 12.36 -10.08 -8.67
CA ASP A 87 12.83 -9.82 -7.30
C ASP A 87 12.14 -8.60 -6.70
N SER A 88 11.13 -8.06 -7.37
CA SER A 88 10.41 -6.87 -6.91
C SER A 88 9.27 -7.23 -5.95
N LEU A 89 9.11 -6.41 -4.92
CA LEU A 89 7.92 -6.30 -4.08
C LEU A 89 7.08 -5.11 -4.58
N VAL A 90 5.80 -5.31 -4.81
CA VAL A 90 4.83 -4.24 -5.05
C VAL A 90 3.93 -4.09 -3.84
N VAL A 91 3.83 -2.90 -3.29
CA VAL A 91 2.88 -2.53 -2.22
C VAL A 91 1.89 -1.53 -2.79
N ALA A 92 0.63 -1.92 -2.86
CA ALA A 92 -0.44 -1.18 -3.50
C ALA A 92 -1.45 -0.67 -2.48
N PHE A 93 -1.63 0.64 -2.41
CA PHE A 93 -2.69 1.30 -1.64
C PHE A 93 -3.88 1.53 -2.57
N VAL A 94 -4.89 0.65 -2.51
CA VAL A 94 -6.05 0.73 -3.41
C VAL A 94 -7.11 1.69 -2.89
N SER A 95 -7.74 2.40 -3.82
CA SER A 95 -8.75 3.41 -3.56
C SER A 95 -10.09 2.79 -3.13
N ASN A 96 -10.94 3.57 -2.47
CA ASN A 96 -12.36 3.24 -2.29
C ASN A 96 -13.25 3.85 -3.40
N ASP A 97 -12.66 4.60 -4.33
CA ASP A 97 -13.39 5.19 -5.46
C ASP A 97 -13.64 4.13 -6.54
N PRO A 98 -14.91 3.75 -6.81
CA PRO A 98 -15.22 2.71 -7.79
C PRO A 98 -14.78 3.05 -9.22
N ARG A 99 -14.48 4.32 -9.52
CA ARG A 99 -13.97 4.73 -10.84
C ARG A 99 -12.50 4.39 -11.02
N LYS A 100 -11.72 4.28 -9.93
CA LYS A 100 -10.29 3.96 -9.95
C LYS A 100 -10.03 2.47 -9.86
N LEU A 101 -10.83 1.75 -9.08
CA LEU A 101 -10.65 0.33 -8.77
C LEU A 101 -10.39 -0.56 -10.00
N PRO A 102 -11.14 -0.46 -11.11
CA PRO A 102 -10.90 -1.33 -12.27
C PRO A 102 -9.49 -1.18 -12.85
N THR A 103 -8.96 0.05 -12.85
CA THR A 103 -7.60 0.32 -13.34
C THR A 103 -6.54 -0.18 -12.35
N GLU A 104 -6.76 0.04 -11.06
CA GLU A 104 -5.85 -0.35 -9.99
C GLU A 104 -5.74 -1.88 -9.89
N LEU A 105 -6.86 -2.54 -9.68
CA LEU A 105 -6.91 -4.01 -9.59
C LEU A 105 -6.48 -4.68 -10.90
N GLY A 106 -6.89 -4.14 -12.05
CA GLY A 106 -6.49 -4.66 -13.35
C GLY A 106 -4.98 -4.63 -13.60
N LEU A 107 -4.25 -3.62 -13.09
CA LEU A 107 -2.79 -3.61 -13.15
C LEU A 107 -2.20 -4.69 -12.24
N LEU A 108 -2.71 -4.83 -11.00
CA LEU A 108 -2.20 -5.82 -10.06
C LEU A 108 -2.43 -7.26 -10.56
N ASP A 109 -3.59 -7.53 -11.14
CA ASP A 109 -3.89 -8.81 -11.80
C ASP A 109 -2.94 -9.08 -12.98
N GLU A 110 -2.62 -8.06 -13.77
CA GLU A 110 -1.66 -8.18 -14.85
C GLU A 110 -0.26 -8.55 -14.34
N LEU A 111 0.23 -7.85 -13.30
CA LEU A 111 1.53 -8.13 -12.68
C LEU A 111 1.59 -9.55 -12.14
N LYS A 112 0.52 -10.00 -11.47
CA LYS A 112 0.39 -11.35 -10.91
C LYS A 112 0.36 -12.42 -11.99
N ASN A 113 -0.55 -12.29 -12.96
CA ASN A 113 -0.77 -13.30 -14.00
C ASN A 113 0.42 -13.47 -14.93
N LYS A 114 1.19 -12.40 -15.14
CA LYS A 114 2.42 -12.44 -15.97
C LYS A 114 3.66 -12.77 -15.15
N ASN A 115 3.56 -12.99 -13.84
CA ASN A 115 4.68 -13.25 -12.94
C ASN A 115 5.80 -12.20 -13.07
N ILE A 116 5.44 -10.92 -13.20
CA ILE A 116 6.39 -9.83 -13.39
C ILE A 116 7.15 -9.55 -12.10
N VAL A 117 6.51 -9.76 -10.94
CA VAL A 117 7.06 -9.43 -9.62
C VAL A 117 7.01 -10.65 -8.70
N LYS A 118 7.84 -10.64 -7.66
CA LYS A 118 7.93 -11.71 -6.66
C LYS A 118 6.74 -11.72 -5.71
N ASP A 119 6.40 -10.54 -5.20
CA ASP A 119 5.34 -10.37 -4.21
C ASP A 119 4.50 -9.14 -4.50
N ILE A 120 3.19 -9.24 -4.22
CA ILE A 120 2.25 -8.13 -4.29
C ILE A 120 1.51 -8.06 -2.95
N VAL A 121 1.56 -6.92 -2.28
CA VAL A 121 0.76 -6.60 -1.11
C VAL A 121 -0.31 -5.60 -1.51
N VAL A 122 -1.55 -5.85 -1.12
CA VAL A 122 -2.68 -4.96 -1.40
C VAL A 122 -3.27 -4.48 -0.08
N ILE A 123 -3.33 -3.17 0.11
CA ILE A 123 -3.89 -2.52 1.30
C ILE A 123 -5.06 -1.66 0.86
N GLY A 124 -6.22 -1.90 1.43
CA GLY A 124 -7.41 -1.16 1.03
C GLY A 124 -8.59 -1.36 1.98
N PRO A 125 -9.68 -0.62 1.77
CA PRO A 125 -10.89 -0.77 2.57
C PRO A 125 -11.47 -2.18 2.47
N GLN A 126 -12.03 -2.69 3.57
CA GLN A 126 -12.68 -4.01 3.61
C GLN A 126 -13.86 -4.14 2.63
N SER A 127 -14.42 -3.02 2.16
CA SER A 127 -15.49 -2.99 1.16
C SER A 127 -15.00 -3.29 -0.27
N VAL A 128 -13.68 -3.30 -0.50
CA VAL A 128 -13.08 -3.62 -1.80
C VAL A 128 -12.80 -5.11 -1.88
N ASP A 129 -13.19 -5.74 -2.97
CA ASP A 129 -12.87 -7.14 -3.22
C ASP A 129 -11.39 -7.26 -3.63
N MET A 130 -10.59 -7.80 -2.71
CA MET A 130 -9.16 -8.09 -2.88
C MET A 130 -8.88 -9.60 -2.76
N SER A 131 -9.89 -10.45 -2.94
CA SER A 131 -9.79 -11.90 -2.77
C SER A 131 -8.74 -12.56 -3.65
N ALA A 132 -8.43 -11.97 -4.81
CA ALA A 132 -7.33 -12.42 -5.67
C ALA A 132 -5.95 -12.35 -4.99
N PHE A 133 -5.80 -11.62 -3.87
CA PHE A 133 -4.55 -11.38 -3.15
C PHE A 133 -4.64 -11.82 -1.69
N GLU A 134 -5.49 -12.79 -1.34
CA GLU A 134 -5.85 -13.18 0.04
C GLU A 134 -4.66 -13.37 0.98
N ASP A 135 -3.58 -14.00 0.52
CA ASP A 135 -2.40 -14.27 1.33
C ASP A 135 -1.61 -13.00 1.70
N ARG A 136 -1.85 -11.90 1.00
CA ARG A 136 -1.10 -10.64 1.11
C ARG A 136 -1.99 -9.42 0.92
N CYS A 137 -3.22 -9.47 1.39
CA CYS A 137 -4.06 -8.29 1.46
C CYS A 137 -4.36 -7.91 2.91
N ILE A 138 -4.40 -6.61 3.18
CA ILE A 138 -4.82 -6.06 4.46
C ILE A 138 -6.08 -5.25 4.24
N LYS A 139 -7.16 -5.70 4.87
CA LYS A 139 -8.48 -5.09 4.77
C LYS A 139 -8.67 -4.10 5.92
N LEU A 140 -8.68 -2.82 5.59
CA LEU A 140 -8.87 -1.76 6.56
C LEU A 140 -10.36 -1.63 6.92
N ASP A 141 -10.67 -1.78 8.19
CA ASP A 141 -12.03 -1.59 8.71
C ASP A 141 -12.35 -0.09 8.85
N ILE A 142 -12.60 0.54 7.72
CA ILE A 142 -12.97 1.95 7.62
C ILE A 142 -14.34 2.09 6.95
N PRO A 143 -15.21 3.00 7.43
CA PRO A 143 -16.47 3.27 6.77
C PRO A 143 -16.29 3.70 5.31
N SER A 144 -17.13 3.19 4.42
CA SER A 144 -17.05 3.49 2.96
C SER A 144 -17.14 4.97 2.61
N LYS A 145 -17.73 5.78 3.50
CA LYS A 145 -17.82 7.24 3.36
C LYS A 145 -16.52 7.99 3.68
N VAL A 146 -15.52 7.32 4.29
CA VAL A 146 -14.21 7.93 4.57
C VAL A 146 -13.45 8.02 3.28
N SER A 147 -13.22 9.25 2.81
CA SER A 147 -12.46 9.49 1.58
C SER A 147 -11.00 9.06 1.72
N ASP A 148 -10.39 8.63 0.60
CA ASP A 148 -8.94 8.36 0.51
C ASP A 148 -8.08 9.52 1.02
N ASN A 149 -8.59 10.76 0.98
CA ASN A 149 -7.87 11.94 1.45
C ASN A 149 -7.56 11.92 2.97
N TYR A 150 -8.29 11.13 3.73
CA TYR A 150 -8.08 11.01 5.18
C TYR A 150 -7.24 9.78 5.57
N ARG A 151 -7.00 8.85 4.64
CA ARG A 151 -6.32 7.60 4.88
C ARG A 151 -4.78 7.67 5.04
N PRO A 152 -4.06 8.66 4.49
CA PRO A 152 -2.60 8.66 4.49
C PRO A 152 -1.94 8.34 5.84
N PRO A 153 -2.40 8.88 7.00
CA PRO A 153 -1.80 8.54 8.29
C PRO A 153 -1.96 7.07 8.71
N LEU A 154 -2.99 6.39 8.20
CA LEU A 154 -3.24 4.97 8.45
C LEU A 154 -2.42 4.09 7.51
N ASP A 155 -2.49 4.36 6.21
CA ASP A 155 -1.87 3.51 5.20
C ASP A 155 -0.34 3.50 5.29
N VAL A 156 0.30 4.63 5.67
CA VAL A 156 1.76 4.74 5.78
C VAL A 156 2.37 3.86 6.87
N ILE A 157 1.60 3.43 7.85
CA ILE A 157 2.05 2.59 8.98
C ILE A 157 2.68 1.29 8.46
N PHE A 158 2.13 0.70 7.40
CA PHE A 158 2.69 -0.52 6.82
C PHE A 158 4.15 -0.33 6.37
N ALA A 159 4.43 0.75 5.67
CA ALA A 159 5.78 1.03 5.18
C ALA A 159 6.75 1.35 6.32
N GLN A 160 6.28 1.98 7.39
CA GLN A 160 7.08 2.20 8.61
C GLN A 160 7.45 0.86 9.25
N CYS A 161 6.50 -0.08 9.36
CA CYS A 161 6.77 -1.44 9.83
C CYS A 161 7.75 -2.17 8.90
N LEU A 162 7.55 -2.08 7.58
CA LEU A 162 8.42 -2.72 6.60
C LEU A 162 9.86 -2.19 6.70
N GLY A 163 10.04 -0.88 6.73
CA GLY A 163 11.36 -0.26 6.89
C GLY A 163 12.04 -0.64 8.21
N LEU A 164 11.26 -0.67 9.32
CA LEU A 164 11.77 -1.06 10.62
C LEU A 164 12.29 -2.50 10.64
N PHE A 165 11.56 -3.44 10.05
CA PHE A 165 11.99 -4.86 10.08
C PHE A 165 13.04 -5.20 9.01
N ALA A 166 13.17 -4.36 7.99
CA ALA A 166 14.15 -4.51 6.92
C ALA A 166 15.47 -3.76 7.17
N SER A 167 15.55 -3.03 8.32
CA SER A 167 16.73 -2.25 8.72
C SER A 167 17.89 -3.11 9.23
#